data_3b4218a1725c1c2d18275591c7a46af2
#
_entry.id   3b4218a1725c1c2d18275591c7a46af2
#
_cell.length_a   1.000
_cell.length_b   1.000
_cell.length_c   1.000
_cell.angle_alpha   90.00
_cell.angle_beta   90.00
_cell.angle_gamma   90.00
#
_symmetry.space_group_name_H-M   'P 1'
#
loop_
_entity.id
_entity.type
_entity.pdbx_description
1 polymer ?
#
loop_
_entity_poly.entity_id
_entity_poly.type
_entity_poly.pdbx_seq_one_letter_code
_entity_poly.pdbx_strand_id
1 'polypeptide(L)'
;MAMDKDSKLTGATAGAAKGNRRSQRERMLSGELYDASDPELSQLRVKAHELCRLFNASSEQERDLRSRLLDDLVPEHGQDVDFMGPIYFDYGCFTKLGSRIFANFNFTVLDTCPVLIGDDVMIGPNVTLATPLHPLRWQERNLRRHEDGSLYDYELGAPITIGSNCWLASNVTVAGGVTIGDGAVIGAGSVVTHDIAPGSLAVGVPCREIRTITEADRMELPGEG
;
A
#
# COMPACT_ATOMS: atom_id res chain seq x y z
N MET A 1 -70.59 -12.63 20.50
CA MET A 1 -70.06 -13.85 21.09
C MET A 1 -68.56 -13.69 21.00
N ALA A 2 -67.86 -12.91 21.88
CA ALA A 2 -67.27 -13.34 23.14
C ALA A 2 -66.12 -14.35 22.89
N MET A 3 -64.86 -13.93 23.07
CA MET A 3 -63.96 -14.07 24.19
C MET A 3 -62.54 -13.75 23.68
N ASP A 4 -61.94 -12.73 24.06
CA ASP A 4 -60.99 -12.44 25.15
C ASP A 4 -60.03 -13.59 25.55
N LYS A 5 -58.73 -13.30 25.43
CA LYS A 5 -57.69 -13.75 26.36
C LYS A 5 -56.35 -13.08 26.14
N ASP A 6 -56.06 -12.20 27.09
CA ASP A 6 -54.71 -11.73 27.44
C ASP A 6 -53.71 -12.88 27.56
N SER A 7 -52.47 -12.66 27.02
CA SER A 7 -51.31 -13.33 27.55
C SER A 7 -50.12 -12.38 27.55
N LYS A 8 -49.64 -12.15 28.72
CA LYS A 8 -48.52 -11.34 29.17
C LYS A 8 -47.22 -11.62 28.37
N LEU A 9 -46.69 -10.61 27.74
CA LEU A 9 -45.32 -10.61 27.26
C LEU A 9 -44.43 -10.16 28.40
N THR A 10 -43.76 -11.12 29.03
CA THR A 10 -42.65 -10.92 29.95
C THR A 10 -41.47 -10.43 29.19
N GLY A 11 -40.90 -9.32 29.66
CA GLY A 11 -39.70 -8.69 29.09
C GLY A 11 -38.49 -9.60 29.13
N ALA A 12 -37.94 -9.87 27.96
CA ALA A 12 -36.59 -10.37 27.82
C ALA A 12 -35.71 -9.18 27.49
N THR A 13 -34.94 -8.72 28.46
CA THR A 13 -33.82 -7.81 28.26
C THR A 13 -32.80 -8.52 27.39
N ALA A 14 -32.79 -8.16 26.11
CA ALA A 14 -31.71 -8.56 25.20
C ALA A 14 -30.42 -7.89 25.67
N GLY A 15 -29.60 -8.65 26.41
CA GLY A 15 -28.22 -8.35 26.62
C GLY A 15 -27.54 -8.31 25.26
N ALA A 16 -27.22 -7.12 24.75
CA ALA A 16 -26.42 -6.95 23.56
C ALA A 16 -25.07 -7.62 23.82
N ALA A 17 -24.86 -8.77 23.24
CA ALA A 17 -23.54 -9.37 23.11
C ALA A 17 -22.65 -8.30 22.43
N LYS A 18 -21.64 -7.82 23.15
CA LYS A 18 -20.53 -7.05 22.58
C LYS A 18 -19.78 -8.00 21.63
N GLY A 19 -20.32 -8.16 20.42
CA GLY A 19 -19.58 -8.79 19.33
C GLY A 19 -18.29 -8.00 19.16
N ASN A 20 -17.19 -8.71 19.08
CA ASN A 20 -15.85 -8.19 18.84
C ASN A 20 -15.87 -7.38 17.52
N ARG A 21 -16.17 -6.08 17.61
CA ARG A 21 -16.14 -5.21 16.42
C ARG A 21 -14.69 -5.02 16.06
N ARG A 22 -14.30 -5.44 14.85
CA ARG A 22 -12.97 -5.16 14.29
C ARG A 22 -12.66 -3.66 14.42
N SER A 23 -11.40 -3.35 14.78
CA SER A 23 -10.90 -1.98 14.79
C SER A 23 -10.88 -1.39 13.36
N GLN A 24 -10.78 -0.05 13.24
CA GLN A 24 -10.65 0.58 11.93
C GLN A 24 -9.37 0.13 11.21
N ARG A 25 -8.29 -0.08 11.96
CA ARG A 25 -7.05 -0.66 11.44
C ARG A 25 -7.23 -2.07 10.88
N GLU A 26 -7.92 -2.95 11.60
CA GLU A 26 -8.20 -4.31 11.11
C GLU A 26 -9.06 -4.29 9.84
N ARG A 27 -10.03 -3.38 9.76
CA ARG A 27 -10.85 -3.18 8.55
C ARG A 27 -10.01 -2.70 7.39
N MET A 28 -9.22 -1.66 7.59
CA MET A 28 -8.30 -1.10 6.60
C MET A 28 -7.40 -2.18 6.00
N LEU A 29 -6.71 -2.95 6.86
CA LEU A 29 -5.77 -3.98 6.41
C LEU A 29 -6.46 -5.17 5.71
N SER A 30 -7.75 -5.41 5.96
CA SER A 30 -8.53 -6.44 5.28
C SER A 30 -9.25 -5.94 4.02
N GLY A 31 -9.07 -4.67 3.63
CA GLY A 31 -9.70 -4.08 2.44
C GLY A 31 -11.19 -3.77 2.62
N GLU A 32 -11.70 -3.78 3.85
CA GLU A 32 -13.07 -3.38 4.17
C GLU A 32 -13.19 -1.86 4.25
N LEU A 33 -14.42 -1.34 4.14
CA LEU A 33 -14.68 0.07 4.42
C LEU A 33 -14.31 0.40 5.87
N TYR A 34 -13.49 1.44 6.04
CA TYR A 34 -13.02 1.93 7.33
C TYR A 34 -13.09 3.46 7.39
N ASP A 35 -13.08 3.99 8.60
CA ASP A 35 -13.01 5.42 8.88
C ASP A 35 -11.54 5.85 8.94
N ALA A 36 -11.10 6.64 7.96
CA ALA A 36 -9.72 7.11 7.85
C ALA A 36 -9.35 8.16 8.92
N SER A 37 -10.35 8.74 9.63
CA SER A 37 -10.14 9.70 10.70
C SER A 37 -9.87 9.07 12.07
N ASP A 38 -9.90 7.72 12.16
CA ASP A 38 -9.64 6.99 13.39
C ASP A 38 -8.36 7.47 14.08
N PRO A 39 -8.38 7.71 15.41
CA PRO A 39 -7.23 8.25 16.13
C PRO A 39 -5.96 7.39 16.06
N GLU A 40 -6.07 6.05 16.07
CA GLU A 40 -4.92 5.14 15.94
C GLU A 40 -4.29 5.32 14.56
N LEU A 41 -5.10 5.30 13.50
CA LEU A 41 -4.63 5.46 12.13
C LEU A 41 -4.01 6.84 11.90
N SER A 42 -4.63 7.89 12.44
CA SER A 42 -4.13 9.26 12.35
C SER A 42 -2.77 9.41 13.02
N GLN A 43 -2.55 8.80 14.19
CA GLN A 43 -1.25 8.82 14.89
C GLN A 43 -0.16 8.08 14.10
N LEU A 44 -0.47 6.90 13.55
CA LEU A 44 0.47 6.13 12.72
C LEU A 44 0.89 6.93 11.47
N ARG A 45 -0.08 7.55 10.79
CA ARG A 45 0.17 8.39 9.61
C ARG A 45 1.03 9.61 9.93
N VAL A 46 0.73 10.33 11.01
CA VAL A 46 1.55 11.47 11.45
C VAL A 46 2.99 11.05 11.76
N LYS A 47 3.18 9.89 12.43
CA LYS A 47 4.52 9.34 12.68
C LYS A 47 5.27 9.05 11.39
N ALA A 48 4.63 8.37 10.43
CA ALA A 48 5.24 8.04 9.15
C ALA A 48 5.62 9.29 8.34
N HIS A 49 4.73 10.29 8.28
CA HIS A 49 5.00 11.55 7.61
C HIS A 49 6.18 12.30 8.23
N GLU A 50 6.31 12.28 9.56
CA GLU A 50 7.47 12.90 10.23
C GLU A 50 8.77 12.15 9.93
N LEU A 51 8.76 10.81 9.90
CA LEU A 51 9.92 10.01 9.50
C LEU A 51 10.31 10.29 8.04
N CYS A 52 9.35 10.37 7.13
CA CYS A 52 9.59 10.77 5.73
C CYS A 52 10.20 12.18 5.66
N ARG A 53 9.67 13.13 6.43
CA ARG A 53 10.21 14.50 6.47
C ARG A 53 11.67 14.54 6.92
N LEU A 54 12.01 13.79 7.96
CA LEU A 54 13.40 13.69 8.48
C LEU A 54 14.31 13.01 7.45
N PHE A 55 13.86 11.91 6.84
CA PHE A 55 14.60 11.22 5.81
C PHE A 55 14.88 12.14 4.61
N ASN A 56 13.88 12.85 4.15
CA ASN A 56 13.97 13.76 2.99
C ASN A 56 14.84 15.00 3.26
N ALA A 57 15.03 15.37 4.52
CA ALA A 57 15.91 16.45 4.94
C ALA A 57 17.36 15.99 5.15
N SER A 58 17.62 14.66 5.20
CA SER A 58 18.95 14.12 5.41
C SER A 58 19.80 14.12 4.14
N SER A 59 21.13 14.20 4.30
CA SER A 59 22.09 13.99 3.22
C SER A 59 22.29 12.50 2.93
N GLU A 60 22.55 12.14 1.68
CA GLU A 60 22.95 10.77 1.30
C GLU A 60 24.23 10.29 2.01
N GLN A 61 25.05 11.21 2.51
CA GLN A 61 26.26 10.89 3.29
C GLN A 61 25.94 10.48 4.73
N GLU A 62 24.74 10.80 5.25
CA GLU A 62 24.30 10.47 6.62
C GLU A 62 23.69 9.05 6.68
N ARG A 63 24.45 8.06 6.20
CA ARG A 63 23.97 6.68 6.01
C ARG A 63 23.36 6.07 7.28
N ASP A 64 24.02 6.23 8.43
CA ASP A 64 23.54 5.67 9.71
C ASP A 64 22.22 6.32 10.16
N LEU A 65 22.02 7.62 9.89
CA LEU A 65 20.78 8.30 10.17
C LEU A 65 19.67 7.77 9.26
N ARG A 66 19.94 7.69 7.95
CA ARG A 66 18.97 7.21 6.95
C ARG A 66 18.56 5.76 7.22
N SER A 67 19.52 4.89 7.60
CA SER A 67 19.23 3.50 7.98
C SER A 67 18.26 3.45 9.15
N ARG A 68 18.54 4.16 10.26
CA ARG A 68 17.62 4.20 11.41
C ARG A 68 16.24 4.75 11.09
N LEU A 69 16.17 5.80 10.25
CA LEU A 69 14.89 6.36 9.83
C LEU A 69 14.09 5.37 8.98
N LEU A 70 14.77 4.57 8.15
CA LEU A 70 14.15 3.50 7.37
C LEU A 70 13.66 2.37 8.29
N ASP A 71 14.50 1.91 9.25
CA ASP A 71 14.13 0.89 10.24
C ASP A 71 12.86 1.30 11.03
N ASP A 72 12.76 2.59 11.39
CA ASP A 72 11.60 3.13 12.11
C ASP A 72 10.35 3.29 11.24
N LEU A 73 10.53 3.59 9.93
CA LEU A 73 9.45 3.80 8.97
C LEU A 73 8.90 2.49 8.43
N VAL A 74 9.77 1.59 7.98
CA VAL A 74 9.43 0.30 7.40
C VAL A 74 10.11 -0.81 8.20
N PRO A 75 9.58 -1.18 9.36
CA PRO A 75 10.26 -2.10 10.30
C PRO A 75 10.42 -3.53 9.78
N GLU A 76 9.65 -3.92 8.75
CA GLU A 76 9.77 -5.23 8.12
C GLU A 76 10.50 -5.10 6.78
N HIS A 77 11.83 -5.02 6.82
CA HIS A 77 12.66 -5.02 5.61
C HIS A 77 13.89 -5.92 5.72
N GLY A 78 14.41 -6.34 4.57
CA GLY A 78 15.65 -7.10 4.44
C GLY A 78 16.90 -6.21 4.49
N GLN A 79 18.02 -6.74 4.02
CA GLN A 79 19.31 -6.03 3.98
C GLN A 79 19.46 -5.26 2.67
N ASP A 80 20.35 -4.26 2.67
CA ASP A 80 20.73 -3.50 1.47
C ASP A 80 19.52 -2.80 0.80
N VAL A 81 18.68 -2.15 1.60
CA VAL A 81 17.59 -1.30 1.11
C VAL A 81 18.10 0.14 1.01
N ASP A 82 18.10 0.69 -0.19
CA ASP A 82 18.59 2.05 -0.48
C ASP A 82 17.52 2.90 -1.19
N PHE A 83 17.16 4.01 -0.58
CA PHE A 83 16.23 5.00 -1.12
C PHE A 83 16.96 6.31 -1.37
N MET A 84 16.97 6.81 -2.60
CA MET A 84 17.58 8.11 -2.93
C MET A 84 16.85 9.27 -2.24
N GLY A 85 15.52 9.21 -2.17
CA GLY A 85 14.64 10.25 -1.66
C GLY A 85 14.46 11.43 -2.66
N PRO A 86 13.48 12.32 -2.43
CA PRO A 86 12.51 12.21 -1.33
C PRO A 86 11.61 10.97 -1.45
N ILE A 87 11.13 10.50 -0.29
CA ILE A 87 10.19 9.37 -0.18
C ILE A 87 8.91 9.83 0.53
N TYR A 88 7.79 9.14 0.25
CA TYR A 88 6.51 9.42 0.86
C TYR A 88 5.79 8.11 1.18
N PHE A 89 5.39 7.94 2.44
CA PHE A 89 4.62 6.79 2.90
C PHE A 89 3.42 7.28 3.72
N ASP A 90 2.26 6.64 3.54
CA ASP A 90 1.13 6.91 4.43
C ASP A 90 1.39 6.36 5.83
N TYR A 91 1.84 5.11 5.93
CA TYR A 91 2.09 4.46 7.20
C TYR A 91 3.50 3.85 7.33
N GLY A 92 4.06 3.33 6.25
CA GLY A 92 5.33 2.62 6.20
C GLY A 92 5.28 1.26 6.89
N CYS A 93 4.70 1.18 8.06
CA CYS A 93 4.61 -0.05 8.86
C CYS A 93 3.70 -1.13 8.26
N PHE A 94 2.99 -0.87 7.19
CA PHE A 94 2.20 -1.86 6.44
C PHE A 94 2.87 -2.28 5.13
N THR A 95 4.07 -1.79 4.90
CA THR A 95 4.94 -2.18 3.79
C THR A 95 5.99 -3.17 4.29
N LYS A 96 6.23 -4.23 3.50
CA LYS A 96 7.31 -5.20 3.73
C LYS A 96 8.23 -5.20 2.52
N LEU A 97 9.53 -5.12 2.78
CA LEU A 97 10.54 -5.09 1.75
C LEU A 97 11.47 -6.29 1.90
N GLY A 98 11.81 -6.91 0.79
CA GLY A 98 12.90 -7.87 0.71
C GLY A 98 14.27 -7.20 0.83
N SER A 99 15.31 -7.88 0.41
CA SER A 99 16.70 -7.41 0.42
C SER A 99 17.12 -6.86 -0.94
N ARG A 100 18.14 -6.00 -0.97
CA ARG A 100 18.72 -5.41 -2.19
C ARG A 100 17.70 -4.65 -3.03
N ILE A 101 16.97 -3.78 -2.34
CA ILE A 101 15.97 -2.90 -2.95
C ILE A 101 16.62 -1.55 -3.23
N PHE A 102 16.47 -1.05 -4.44
CA PHE A 102 16.82 0.31 -4.79
C PHE A 102 15.59 1.10 -5.22
N ALA A 103 15.32 2.22 -4.59
CA ALA A 103 14.30 3.16 -5.04
C ALA A 103 14.88 4.54 -5.31
N ASN A 104 14.60 5.04 -6.50
CA ASN A 104 15.03 6.34 -6.98
C ASN A 104 14.13 7.47 -6.42
N PHE A 105 14.31 8.71 -6.90
CA PHE A 105 13.64 9.90 -6.40
C PHE A 105 12.11 9.83 -6.46
N ASN A 106 11.44 10.45 -5.48
CA ASN A 106 9.99 10.59 -5.39
C ASN A 106 9.23 9.24 -5.34
N PHE A 107 9.80 8.26 -4.64
CA PHE A 107 9.10 7.01 -4.40
C PHE A 107 7.96 7.24 -3.40
N THR A 108 6.73 6.89 -3.81
CA THR A 108 5.51 7.10 -3.04
C THR A 108 4.80 5.78 -2.79
N VAL A 109 4.47 5.50 -1.54
CA VAL A 109 3.73 4.29 -1.13
C VAL A 109 2.55 4.70 -0.25
N LEU A 110 1.35 4.54 -0.78
CA LEU A 110 0.11 4.74 -0.02
C LEU A 110 -0.31 3.36 0.50
N ASP A 111 0.21 2.96 1.65
CA ASP A 111 0.07 1.62 2.22
C ASP A 111 -1.09 1.52 3.23
N THR A 112 -2.29 1.89 2.81
CA THR A 112 -3.51 1.64 3.59
C THR A 112 -3.87 0.15 3.64
N CYS A 113 -3.48 -0.63 2.63
CA CYS A 113 -3.44 -2.09 2.64
C CYS A 113 -2.00 -2.57 2.51
N PRO A 114 -1.71 -3.84 2.82
CA PRO A 114 -0.35 -4.36 2.74
C PRO A 114 0.32 -4.15 1.37
N VAL A 115 1.57 -3.68 1.38
CA VAL A 115 2.44 -3.62 0.22
C VAL A 115 3.61 -4.57 0.46
N LEU A 116 3.79 -5.55 -0.43
CA LEU A 116 4.85 -6.53 -0.37
C LEU A 116 5.77 -6.33 -1.57
N ILE A 117 7.07 -6.18 -1.33
CA ILE A 117 8.09 -6.06 -2.38
C ILE A 117 9.15 -7.12 -2.11
N GLY A 118 9.41 -7.98 -3.10
CA GLY A 118 10.38 -9.06 -3.03
C GLY A 118 11.84 -8.58 -3.04
N ASP A 119 12.77 -9.50 -3.18
CA ASP A 119 14.22 -9.21 -3.25
C ASP A 119 14.63 -8.67 -4.62
N ASP A 120 15.76 -7.93 -4.68
CA ASP A 120 16.39 -7.49 -5.93
C ASP A 120 15.46 -6.64 -6.82
N VAL A 121 14.67 -5.75 -6.22
CA VAL A 121 13.74 -4.89 -6.95
C VAL A 121 14.35 -3.52 -7.20
N MET A 122 14.31 -3.09 -8.46
CA MET A 122 14.73 -1.75 -8.88
C MET A 122 13.51 -0.87 -9.18
N ILE A 123 13.45 0.29 -8.53
CA ILE A 123 12.34 1.25 -8.64
C ILE A 123 12.88 2.57 -9.17
N GLY A 124 12.42 2.96 -10.36
CA GLY A 124 12.75 4.22 -11.02
C GLY A 124 12.11 5.44 -10.34
N PRO A 125 12.48 6.66 -10.75
CA PRO A 125 11.93 7.87 -10.17
C PRO A 125 10.44 8.04 -10.45
N ASN A 126 9.76 8.70 -9.48
CA ASN A 126 8.33 9.00 -9.53
C ASN A 126 7.44 7.75 -9.61
N VAL A 127 7.84 6.62 -9.03
CA VAL A 127 6.99 5.44 -8.92
C VAL A 127 6.03 5.63 -7.75
N THR A 128 4.76 5.28 -7.99
CA THR A 128 3.70 5.32 -6.98
C THR A 128 3.05 3.94 -6.85
N LEU A 129 2.99 3.45 -5.61
CA LEU A 129 2.21 2.26 -5.23
C LEU A 129 1.00 2.75 -4.43
N ALA A 130 -0.21 2.58 -4.96
CA ALA A 130 -1.41 3.14 -4.37
C ALA A 130 -2.41 2.03 -4.04
N THR A 131 -2.45 1.62 -2.76
CA THR A 131 -3.43 0.63 -2.27
C THR A 131 -4.80 1.20 -1.98
N PRO A 132 -4.97 2.52 -1.60
CA PRO A 132 -6.28 3.05 -1.25
C PRO A 132 -7.22 3.13 -2.43
N LEU A 133 -8.48 2.89 -2.13
CA LEU A 133 -9.61 3.01 -3.03
C LEU A 133 -10.71 3.81 -2.32
N HIS A 134 -11.56 4.45 -3.10
CA HIS A 134 -12.74 5.14 -2.60
C HIS A 134 -14.01 4.59 -3.23
N PRO A 135 -15.16 4.67 -2.55
CA PRO A 135 -16.45 4.39 -3.19
C PRO A 135 -16.61 5.19 -4.48
N LEU A 136 -17.02 4.53 -5.56
CA LEU A 136 -17.19 5.21 -6.86
C LEU A 136 -18.33 6.23 -6.83
N ARG A 137 -19.42 5.91 -6.15
CA ARG A 137 -20.54 6.84 -6.00
C ARG A 137 -20.17 7.94 -5.00
N TRP A 138 -20.40 9.18 -5.37
CA TRP A 138 -20.05 10.33 -4.54
C TRP A 138 -20.86 10.36 -3.22
N GLN A 139 -22.06 9.76 -3.20
CA GLN A 139 -22.91 9.68 -2.01
C GLN A 139 -22.26 8.88 -0.86
N GLU A 140 -21.46 7.87 -1.21
CA GLU A 140 -20.72 7.07 -0.25
C GLU A 140 -19.31 7.64 0.02
N ARG A 141 -18.71 8.35 -0.96
CA ARG A 141 -17.34 8.88 -0.89
C ARG A 141 -17.22 10.20 -0.14
N ASN A 142 -18.24 11.07 -0.22
CA ASN A 142 -18.13 12.41 0.33
C ASN A 142 -18.01 12.40 1.85
N LEU A 143 -17.36 13.46 2.37
CA LEU A 143 -17.21 13.70 3.80
C LEU A 143 -18.54 13.66 4.55
N ARG A 144 -18.49 13.09 5.73
CA ARG A 144 -19.57 12.94 6.70
C ARG A 144 -19.19 13.62 8.00
N ARG A 145 -20.14 13.71 8.95
CA ARG A 145 -19.89 14.24 10.29
C ARG A 145 -20.21 13.20 11.34
N HIS A 146 -19.29 13.05 12.28
CA HIS A 146 -19.55 12.37 13.55
C HIS A 146 -20.49 13.19 14.44
N GLU A 147 -20.98 12.60 15.52
CA GLU A 147 -21.83 13.27 16.49
C GLU A 147 -21.13 14.47 17.18
N ASP A 148 -19.82 14.42 17.34
CA ASP A 148 -18.97 15.49 17.88
C ASP A 148 -18.65 16.60 16.88
N GLY A 149 -19.14 16.48 15.64
CA GLY A 149 -18.96 17.46 14.57
C GLY A 149 -17.67 17.29 13.74
N SER A 150 -16.77 16.37 14.09
CA SER A 150 -15.58 16.08 13.30
C SER A 150 -15.96 15.46 11.95
N LEU A 151 -15.10 15.67 10.94
CA LEU A 151 -15.32 15.16 9.59
C LEU A 151 -14.60 13.84 9.39
N TYR A 152 -15.24 12.94 8.67
CA TYR A 152 -14.68 11.67 8.24
C TYR A 152 -15.19 11.29 6.85
N ASP A 153 -14.52 10.37 6.21
CA ASP A 153 -14.99 9.63 5.04
C ASP A 153 -14.69 8.14 5.19
N TYR A 154 -15.28 7.37 4.30
CA TYR A 154 -14.97 5.95 4.21
C TYR A 154 -14.02 5.68 3.05
N GLU A 155 -12.96 5.00 3.37
CA GLU A 155 -12.01 4.44 2.44
C GLU A 155 -12.06 2.91 2.45
N LEU A 156 -11.49 2.31 1.45
CA LEU A 156 -11.18 0.89 1.38
C LEU A 156 -9.86 0.74 0.63
N GLY A 157 -9.32 -0.46 0.55
CA GLY A 157 -8.07 -0.66 -0.16
C GLY A 157 -7.93 -2.08 -0.68
N ALA A 158 -6.89 -2.30 -1.46
CA ALA A 158 -6.50 -3.63 -1.89
C ALA A 158 -4.97 -3.74 -1.88
N PRO A 159 -4.40 -4.88 -1.45
CA PRO A 159 -2.96 -5.04 -1.31
C PRO A 159 -2.24 -4.98 -2.66
N ILE A 160 -0.94 -4.62 -2.62
CA ILE A 160 -0.06 -4.70 -3.78
C ILE A 160 1.05 -5.69 -3.46
N THR A 161 1.37 -6.56 -4.43
CA THR A 161 2.50 -7.47 -4.35
C THR A 161 3.40 -7.27 -5.56
N ILE A 162 4.70 -7.04 -5.32
CA ILE A 162 5.74 -7.00 -6.34
C ILE A 162 6.70 -8.13 -6.03
N GLY A 163 6.87 -9.05 -6.97
CA GLY A 163 7.78 -10.18 -6.88
C GLY A 163 9.24 -9.76 -6.88
N SER A 164 10.12 -10.74 -6.73
CA SER A 164 11.57 -10.53 -6.75
C SER A 164 12.09 -10.26 -8.16
N ASN A 165 13.27 -9.59 -8.26
CA ASN A 165 13.96 -9.32 -9.53
C ASN A 165 13.13 -8.43 -10.50
N CYS A 166 12.22 -7.63 -10.00
CA CYS A 166 11.40 -6.74 -10.81
C CYS A 166 12.09 -5.39 -11.06
N TRP A 167 11.79 -4.82 -12.22
CA TRP A 167 12.18 -3.44 -12.53
C TRP A 167 10.94 -2.61 -12.89
N LEU A 168 10.63 -1.63 -12.06
CA LEU A 168 9.62 -0.61 -12.33
C LEU A 168 10.34 0.63 -12.83
N ALA A 169 10.17 0.98 -14.10
CA ALA A 169 10.83 2.16 -14.69
C ALA A 169 10.19 3.46 -14.20
N SER A 170 10.68 4.60 -14.69
CA SER A 170 10.25 5.93 -14.23
C SER A 170 8.75 6.18 -14.45
N ASN A 171 8.10 6.89 -13.52
CA ASN A 171 6.71 7.32 -13.60
C ASN A 171 5.69 6.14 -13.70
N VAL A 172 6.02 4.99 -13.13
CA VAL A 172 5.08 3.86 -13.04
C VAL A 172 4.12 4.09 -11.88
N THR A 173 2.83 3.84 -12.12
CA THR A 173 1.81 3.80 -11.06
C THR A 173 1.23 2.40 -11.00
N VAL A 174 1.21 1.81 -9.79
CA VAL A 174 0.59 0.50 -9.52
C VAL A 174 -0.65 0.72 -8.66
N ALA A 175 -1.80 0.29 -9.17
CA ALA A 175 -3.08 0.39 -8.47
C ALA A 175 -3.24 -0.75 -7.44
N GLY A 176 -4.08 -0.51 -6.43
CA GLY A 176 -4.42 -1.52 -5.43
C GLY A 176 -5.04 -2.78 -6.03
N GLY A 177 -4.71 -3.94 -5.46
CA GLY A 177 -5.15 -5.26 -5.88
C GLY A 177 -4.28 -5.92 -6.94
N VAL A 178 -3.15 -5.31 -7.31
CA VAL A 178 -2.27 -5.82 -8.37
C VAL A 178 -1.14 -6.69 -7.79
N THR A 179 -0.87 -7.80 -8.49
CA THR A 179 0.32 -8.61 -8.31
C THR A 179 1.22 -8.51 -9.55
N ILE A 180 2.47 -8.10 -9.37
CA ILE A 180 3.52 -8.13 -10.39
C ILE A 180 4.41 -9.34 -10.10
N GLY A 181 4.47 -10.29 -11.03
CA GLY A 181 5.24 -11.54 -10.87
C GLY A 181 6.74 -11.32 -10.95
N ASP A 182 7.50 -12.29 -10.41
CA ASP A 182 8.97 -12.26 -10.36
C ASP A 182 9.60 -11.97 -11.72
N GLY A 183 10.66 -11.17 -11.74
CA GLY A 183 11.42 -10.87 -12.96
C GLY A 183 10.67 -10.01 -13.99
N ALA A 184 9.52 -9.44 -13.64
CA ALA A 184 8.78 -8.57 -14.54
C ALA A 184 9.44 -7.20 -14.69
N VAL A 185 9.34 -6.63 -15.88
CA VAL A 185 9.79 -5.27 -16.20
C VAL A 185 8.59 -4.43 -16.61
N ILE A 186 8.38 -3.32 -15.89
CA ILE A 186 7.30 -2.36 -16.18
C ILE A 186 7.91 -1.12 -16.81
N GLY A 187 7.57 -0.87 -18.07
CA GLY A 187 8.10 0.26 -18.82
C GLY A 187 7.62 1.62 -18.33
N ALA A 188 8.43 2.64 -18.59
CA ALA A 188 8.20 3.99 -18.07
C ALA A 188 6.82 4.56 -18.46
N GLY A 189 6.22 5.32 -17.52
CA GLY A 189 4.92 5.96 -17.72
C GLY A 189 3.73 5.01 -17.70
N SER A 190 3.91 3.76 -17.29
CA SER A 190 2.83 2.77 -17.26
C SER A 190 1.91 2.93 -16.05
N VAL A 191 0.62 2.59 -16.24
CA VAL A 191 -0.37 2.49 -15.16
C VAL A 191 -0.83 1.04 -15.07
N VAL A 192 -0.36 0.33 -14.03
CA VAL A 192 -0.63 -1.09 -13.81
C VAL A 192 -1.93 -1.24 -13.02
N THR A 193 -2.96 -1.79 -13.67
CA THR A 193 -4.31 -1.95 -13.12
C THR A 193 -4.78 -3.41 -13.10
N HIS A 194 -3.91 -4.34 -13.49
CA HIS A 194 -4.15 -5.78 -13.53
C HIS A 194 -2.84 -6.50 -13.25
N ASP A 195 -2.92 -7.74 -12.83
CA ASP A 195 -1.76 -8.57 -12.59
C ASP A 195 -0.87 -8.70 -13.82
N ILE A 196 0.44 -8.80 -13.59
CA ILE A 196 1.48 -8.99 -14.60
C ILE A 196 2.15 -10.34 -14.34
N ALA A 197 2.23 -11.18 -15.35
CA ALA A 197 2.84 -12.50 -15.24
C ALA A 197 4.37 -12.41 -14.99
N PRO A 198 4.96 -13.40 -14.29
CA PRO A 198 6.41 -13.46 -14.10
C PRO A 198 7.18 -13.39 -15.42
N GLY A 199 8.35 -12.73 -15.40
CA GLY A 199 9.24 -12.62 -16.56
C GLY A 199 8.65 -11.86 -17.74
N SER A 200 7.66 -11.03 -17.54
CA SER A 200 7.00 -10.24 -18.59
C SER A 200 7.58 -8.84 -18.72
N LEU A 201 7.70 -8.37 -19.96
CA LEU A 201 7.83 -6.95 -20.27
C LEU A 201 6.43 -6.38 -20.52
N ALA A 202 6.01 -5.43 -19.68
CA ALA A 202 4.70 -4.81 -19.74
C ALA A 202 4.81 -3.28 -19.81
N VAL A 203 3.95 -2.63 -20.61
CA VAL A 203 3.97 -1.18 -20.82
C VAL A 203 2.58 -0.59 -21.05
N GLY A 204 2.44 0.70 -20.86
CA GLY A 204 1.30 1.51 -21.35
C GLY A 204 0.28 1.89 -20.30
N VAL A 205 -0.77 2.59 -20.75
CA VAL A 205 -1.91 3.08 -19.96
C VAL A 205 -3.21 2.69 -20.68
N PRO A 206 -3.90 1.66 -20.19
CA PRO A 206 -3.52 0.75 -19.11
C PRO A 206 -2.34 -0.15 -19.49
N CYS A 207 -1.52 -0.54 -18.51
CA CYS A 207 -0.37 -1.41 -18.71
C CYS A 207 -0.80 -2.79 -19.24
N ARG A 208 -0.08 -3.31 -20.24
CA ARG A 208 -0.29 -4.66 -20.80
C ARG A 208 1.04 -5.33 -21.07
N GLU A 209 1.07 -6.63 -20.88
CA GLU A 209 2.19 -7.47 -21.28
C GLU A 209 2.35 -7.42 -22.80
N ILE A 210 3.57 -7.16 -23.26
CA ILE A 210 3.88 -7.09 -24.70
C ILE A 210 4.69 -8.30 -25.16
N ARG A 211 5.47 -8.91 -24.26
CA ARG A 211 6.21 -10.14 -24.49
C ARG A 211 6.81 -10.71 -23.21
N THR A 212 7.23 -11.95 -23.28
CA THR A 212 8.10 -12.57 -22.25
C THR A 212 9.56 -12.11 -22.46
N ILE A 213 10.29 -11.97 -21.36
CA ILE A 213 11.73 -11.76 -21.33
C ILE A 213 12.39 -13.14 -21.48
N THR A 214 13.37 -13.25 -22.38
CA THR A 214 13.99 -14.54 -22.74
C THR A 214 15.52 -14.41 -22.82
N GLU A 215 16.23 -15.51 -23.08
CA GLU A 215 17.67 -15.50 -23.31
C GLU A 215 18.10 -14.57 -24.49
N ALA A 216 17.21 -14.23 -25.40
CA ALA A 216 17.49 -13.26 -26.46
C ALA A 216 17.70 -11.83 -25.93
N ASP A 217 17.26 -11.55 -24.70
CA ASP A 217 17.45 -10.26 -24.01
C ASP A 217 18.79 -10.20 -23.24
N ARG A 218 19.56 -11.29 -23.25
CA ARG A 218 20.85 -11.38 -22.56
C ARG A 218 21.82 -10.35 -23.11
N MET A 219 22.48 -9.66 -22.20
CA MET A 219 23.61 -8.76 -22.52
C MET A 219 24.93 -9.39 -22.03
N GLU A 220 26.00 -9.20 -22.77
CA GLU A 220 27.34 -9.53 -22.30
C GLU A 220 27.76 -8.53 -21.23
N LEU A 221 28.12 -9.03 -20.05
CA LEU A 221 28.57 -8.17 -18.95
C LEU A 221 30.08 -7.98 -19.01
N PRO A 222 30.61 -6.76 -18.77
CA PRO A 222 32.05 -6.52 -18.75
C PRO A 222 32.74 -7.37 -17.68
N GLY A 223 33.69 -8.22 -18.08
CA GLY A 223 34.52 -9.04 -17.18
C GLY A 223 34.00 -10.43 -16.87
N GLU A 224 32.95 -10.88 -17.51
CA GLU A 224 32.42 -12.27 -17.42
C GLU A 224 32.73 -13.11 -18.68
N GLY A 225 33.79 -12.80 -19.41
CA GLY A 225 34.27 -13.50 -20.59
C GLY A 225 35.50 -14.36 -20.36
#